data_7c015b545cfc106b40f7c21216652271
#
_entry.id   7c015b545cfc106b40f7c21216652271
#
_cell.length_a   1.000
_cell.length_b   1.000
_cell.length_c   1.000
_cell.angle_alpha   90.00
_cell.angle_beta   90.00
_cell.angle_gamma   90.00
#
_symmetry.space_group_name_H-M   'P 1'
#
loop_
_entity.id
_entity.type
_entity.pdbx_description
1 polymer ?
#
loop_
_entity_poly.entity_id
_entity_poly.type
_entity_poly.pdbx_seq_one_letter_code
_entity_poly.pdbx_strand_id
1 'polypeptide(L)'
;METNKEIVLKVLKGAFMERDAKVVDRYFIPNYVQHNPVIPNGAAAIAGLIPTLKTLSYEIGMVVAEGDLVMVHGRYVGWGPKPLVAVDIFKVEDGKVVEHWDVMQEEVPADKTASGNPMFSQA
;
A
#
# COMPACT_ATOMS: atom_id res chain seq x y z
N MET A 1 12.29 -14.45 12.96
CA MET A 1 11.06 -13.66 13.17
C MET A 1 11.03 -12.50 12.19
N GLU A 2 9.91 -12.29 11.55
CA GLU A 2 9.74 -11.20 10.59
C GLU A 2 9.59 -9.87 11.33
N THR A 3 10.29 -8.83 10.86
CA THR A 3 10.09 -7.48 11.37
C THR A 3 8.78 -6.91 10.79
N ASN A 4 8.25 -5.86 11.41
CA ASN A 4 7.05 -5.19 10.90
C ASN A 4 7.28 -4.67 9.47
N LYS A 5 8.46 -4.13 9.19
CA LYS A 5 8.83 -3.70 7.84
C LYS A 5 8.77 -4.85 6.84
N GLU A 6 9.34 -6.00 7.18
CA GLU A 6 9.32 -7.18 6.30
C GLU A 6 7.89 -7.64 6.03
N ILE A 7 7.04 -7.65 7.06
CA ILE A 7 5.63 -8.04 6.93
C ILE A 7 4.92 -7.12 5.94
N VAL A 8 5.05 -5.81 6.11
CA VAL A 8 4.38 -4.83 5.24
C VAL A 8 4.88 -4.93 3.80
N LEU A 9 6.18 -5.11 3.59
CA LEU A 9 6.71 -5.31 2.24
C LEU A 9 6.18 -6.58 1.58
N LYS A 10 6.02 -7.66 2.33
CA LYS A 10 5.41 -8.89 1.82
C LYS A 10 3.94 -8.69 1.48
N VAL A 11 3.21 -7.96 2.31
CA VAL A 11 1.81 -7.63 2.06
C VAL A 11 1.67 -6.83 0.77
N LEU A 12 2.45 -5.76 0.61
CA LEU A 12 2.35 -4.90 -0.57
C LEU A 12 2.76 -5.63 -1.85
N LYS A 13 3.84 -6.39 -1.81
CA LYS A 13 4.27 -7.18 -2.97
C LYS A 13 3.26 -8.26 -3.31
N GLY A 14 2.77 -8.98 -2.32
CA GLY A 14 1.79 -10.03 -2.52
C GLY A 14 0.48 -9.50 -3.08
N ALA A 15 -0.04 -8.41 -2.50
CA ALA A 15 -1.31 -7.85 -2.90
C ALA A 15 -1.25 -7.16 -4.27
N PHE A 16 -0.27 -6.28 -4.49
CA PHE A 16 -0.28 -5.34 -5.60
C PHE A 16 0.70 -5.67 -6.74
N MET A 17 1.64 -6.56 -6.53
CA MET A 17 2.54 -7.03 -7.58
C MET A 17 2.17 -8.44 -8.03
N GLU A 18 1.90 -9.34 -7.09
CA GLU A 18 1.59 -10.74 -7.38
C GLU A 18 0.09 -11.02 -7.45
N ARG A 19 -0.73 -10.12 -6.94
CA ARG A 19 -2.19 -10.24 -6.85
C ARG A 19 -2.63 -11.52 -6.14
N ASP A 20 -1.92 -11.82 -5.04
CA ASP A 20 -2.15 -13.01 -4.23
C ASP A 20 -2.89 -12.62 -2.94
N ALA A 21 -4.19 -12.91 -2.91
CA ALA A 21 -5.03 -12.58 -1.76
C ALA A 21 -4.68 -13.39 -0.50
N LYS A 22 -3.86 -14.42 -0.63
CA LYS A 22 -3.42 -15.23 0.53
C LYS A 22 -2.61 -14.43 1.54
N VAL A 23 -1.95 -13.34 1.11
CA VAL A 23 -1.22 -12.47 2.05
C VAL A 23 -2.16 -11.83 3.06
N VAL A 24 -3.42 -11.63 2.69
CA VAL A 24 -4.43 -11.09 3.59
C VAL A 24 -4.74 -12.09 4.71
N ASP A 25 -4.98 -13.34 4.36
CA ASP A 25 -5.25 -14.39 5.36
C ASP A 25 -4.07 -14.56 6.31
N ARG A 26 -2.87 -14.45 5.79
CA ARG A 26 -1.65 -14.68 6.56
C ARG A 26 -1.31 -13.52 7.49
N TYR A 27 -1.50 -12.27 7.04
CA TYR A 27 -0.93 -11.11 7.71
C TYR A 27 -1.93 -10.10 8.26
N PHE A 28 -3.23 -10.25 7.99
CA PHE A 28 -4.24 -9.32 8.50
C PHE A 28 -5.10 -9.97 9.57
N ILE A 29 -5.55 -9.18 10.54
CA ILE A 29 -6.64 -9.63 11.40
C ILE A 29 -7.96 -9.48 10.63
N PRO A 30 -8.96 -10.34 10.89
CA PRO A 30 -10.23 -10.28 10.13
C PRO A 30 -10.94 -8.94 10.18
N ASN A 31 -10.87 -8.25 11.31
CA ASN A 31 -11.56 -6.99 11.54
C ASN A 31 -10.63 -5.78 11.54
N TYR A 32 -9.58 -5.80 10.69
CA TYR A 32 -8.69 -4.65 10.64
C TYR A 32 -9.43 -3.38 10.22
N VAL A 33 -8.93 -2.24 10.68
CA VAL A 33 -9.58 -0.94 10.49
C VAL A 33 -8.99 -0.26 9.26
N GLN A 34 -9.86 0.13 8.32
CA GLN A 34 -9.47 0.77 7.06
C GLN A 34 -9.87 2.24 7.07
N HIS A 35 -8.90 3.11 6.76
CA HIS A 35 -9.15 4.55 6.66
C HIS A 35 -9.14 5.09 5.23
N ASN A 36 -8.88 4.23 4.23
CA ASN A 36 -9.05 4.63 2.84
C ASN A 36 -10.54 4.87 2.57
N PRO A 37 -10.91 6.02 1.97
CA PRO A 37 -12.33 6.40 1.87
C PRO A 37 -13.17 5.52 0.95
N VAL A 38 -12.55 4.71 0.10
CA VAL A 38 -13.29 3.89 -0.87
C VAL A 38 -13.19 2.38 -0.61
N ILE A 39 -12.48 1.96 0.44
CA ILE A 39 -12.33 0.55 0.78
C ILE A 39 -12.99 0.30 2.14
N PRO A 40 -13.93 -0.65 2.23
CA PRO A 40 -14.58 -0.97 3.49
C PRO A 40 -13.63 -1.59 4.53
N ASN A 41 -14.02 -1.58 5.79
CA ASN A 41 -13.30 -2.27 6.86
C ASN A 41 -13.23 -3.77 6.63
N GLY A 42 -12.20 -4.37 7.21
CA GLY A 42 -12.07 -5.81 7.34
C GLY A 42 -11.26 -6.47 6.23
N ALA A 43 -10.65 -7.57 6.59
CA ALA A 43 -9.78 -8.32 5.69
C ALA A 43 -10.52 -8.86 4.46
N ALA A 44 -11.78 -9.23 4.60
CA ALA A 44 -12.56 -9.78 3.49
C ALA A 44 -12.71 -8.78 2.33
N ALA A 45 -12.84 -7.48 2.64
CA ALA A 45 -12.99 -6.45 1.62
C ALA A 45 -11.72 -6.33 0.76
N ILE A 46 -10.55 -6.24 1.39
CA ILE A 46 -9.30 -6.14 0.63
C ILE A 46 -8.96 -7.46 -0.09
N ALA A 47 -9.25 -8.59 0.53
CA ALA A 47 -9.03 -9.89 -0.12
C ALA A 47 -9.88 -10.05 -1.38
N GLY A 48 -11.12 -9.56 -1.36
CA GLY A 48 -11.99 -9.59 -2.53
C GLY A 48 -11.58 -8.60 -3.61
N LEU A 49 -10.94 -7.49 -3.23
CA LEU A 49 -10.48 -6.47 -4.16
C LEU A 49 -9.25 -6.91 -4.95
N ILE A 50 -8.29 -7.56 -4.31
CA ILE A 50 -6.99 -7.90 -4.91
C ILE A 50 -7.10 -8.62 -6.25
N PRO A 51 -7.92 -9.68 -6.42
CA PRO A 51 -8.02 -10.38 -7.70
C PRO A 51 -8.58 -9.51 -8.83
N THR A 52 -9.27 -8.42 -8.52
CA THR A 52 -9.85 -7.53 -9.53
C THR A 52 -8.85 -6.54 -10.10
N LEU A 53 -7.68 -6.39 -9.48
CA LEU A 53 -6.67 -5.38 -9.83
C LEU A 53 -5.75 -5.87 -10.96
N LYS A 54 -6.31 -6.36 -12.04
CA LYS A 54 -5.57 -7.06 -13.10
C LYS A 54 -4.59 -6.17 -13.88
N THR A 55 -4.86 -4.88 -13.94
CA THR A 55 -4.02 -3.93 -14.69
C THR A 55 -3.21 -3.01 -13.76
N LEU A 56 -3.29 -3.23 -12.46
CA LEU A 56 -2.56 -2.41 -11.51
C LEU A 56 -1.08 -2.72 -11.56
N SER A 57 -0.24 -1.67 -11.61
CA SER A 57 1.19 -1.79 -11.33
C SER A 57 1.53 -0.95 -10.12
N TYR A 58 2.52 -1.39 -9.35
CA TYR A 58 2.90 -0.75 -8.11
C TYR A 58 4.41 -0.76 -7.95
N GLU A 59 4.96 0.39 -7.57
CA GLU A 59 6.38 0.54 -7.27
C GLU A 59 6.54 1.00 -5.82
N ILE A 60 7.50 0.39 -5.12
CA ILE A 60 7.85 0.75 -3.74
C ILE A 60 9.04 1.68 -3.76
N GLY A 61 8.92 2.81 -3.07
CA GLY A 61 10.01 3.76 -2.86
C GLY A 61 10.53 3.68 -1.43
N MET A 62 10.48 4.81 -0.71
CA MET A 62 10.99 4.90 0.66
C MET A 62 10.10 4.13 1.64
N VAL A 63 10.73 3.43 2.58
CA VAL A 63 10.05 2.68 3.63
C VAL A 63 10.64 3.08 4.97
N VAL A 64 9.80 3.45 5.93
CA VAL A 64 10.21 3.79 7.29
C VAL A 64 9.37 3.00 8.26
N ALA A 65 9.99 2.50 9.31
CA ALA A 65 9.31 1.78 10.37
C ALA A 65 9.75 2.31 11.72
N GLU A 66 8.78 2.55 12.60
CA GLU A 66 9.02 2.97 13.97
C GLU A 66 7.93 2.40 14.87
N GLY A 67 8.33 1.63 15.88
CA GLY A 67 7.37 0.94 16.74
C GLY A 67 6.51 0.00 15.92
N ASP A 68 5.20 0.12 16.07
CA ASP A 68 4.23 -0.70 15.35
C ASP A 68 3.75 -0.07 14.03
N LEU A 69 4.33 1.06 13.63
CA LEU A 69 3.96 1.75 12.39
C LEU A 69 4.99 1.54 11.29
N VAL A 70 4.50 1.30 10.08
CA VAL A 70 5.33 1.22 8.87
C VAL A 70 4.71 2.11 7.81
N MET A 71 5.51 2.99 7.22
CA MET A 71 5.08 3.90 6.17
C MET A 71 5.84 3.61 4.90
N VAL A 72 5.13 3.60 3.77
CA VAL A 72 5.70 3.27 2.46
C VAL A 72 5.28 4.33 1.45
N HIS A 73 6.25 4.99 0.84
CA HIS A 73 6.02 5.89 -0.28
C HIS A 73 6.04 5.06 -1.54
N GLY A 74 4.96 5.07 -2.30
CA GLY A 74 4.80 4.20 -3.45
C GLY A 74 4.11 4.89 -4.62
N ARG A 75 4.10 4.22 -5.77
CA ARG A 75 3.48 4.72 -6.99
C ARG A 75 2.60 3.64 -7.58
N TYR A 76 1.34 4.00 -7.81
CA TYR A 76 0.33 3.12 -8.41
C TYR A 76 -0.04 3.61 -9.81
N VAL A 77 -0.15 2.68 -10.74
CA VAL A 77 -0.74 2.93 -12.06
C VAL A 77 -1.85 1.91 -12.26
N GLY A 78 -3.06 2.40 -12.55
CA GLY A 78 -4.19 1.52 -12.81
C GLY A 78 -5.31 1.57 -11.78
N TRP A 79 -5.17 2.34 -10.70
CA TRP A 79 -6.28 2.60 -9.78
C TRP A 79 -7.34 3.49 -10.41
N GLY A 80 -6.90 4.48 -11.17
CA GLY A 80 -7.75 5.43 -11.83
C GLY A 80 -7.14 5.85 -13.16
N PRO A 81 -7.64 6.93 -13.79
CA PRO A 81 -7.16 7.35 -15.11
C PRO A 81 -5.73 7.92 -15.09
N LYS A 82 -5.25 8.33 -13.93
CA LYS A 82 -3.89 8.88 -13.77
C LYS A 82 -3.11 8.08 -12.74
N PRO A 83 -1.77 8.02 -12.87
CA PRO A 83 -0.93 7.47 -11.82
C PRO A 83 -1.13 8.21 -10.50
N LEU A 84 -1.00 7.48 -9.40
CA LEU A 84 -1.13 8.01 -8.05
C LEU A 84 0.19 7.81 -7.30
N VAL A 85 0.62 8.85 -6.58
CA VAL A 85 1.71 8.74 -5.62
C VAL A 85 1.09 8.72 -4.25
N ALA A 86 1.48 7.75 -3.43
CA ALA A 86 0.80 7.48 -2.17
C ALA A 86 1.78 7.25 -1.03
N VAL A 87 1.33 7.58 0.18
CA VAL A 87 1.94 7.08 1.40
C VAL A 87 0.92 6.14 2.03
N ASP A 88 1.27 4.87 2.12
CA ASP A 88 0.50 3.87 2.83
C ASP A 88 1.09 3.71 4.23
N ILE A 89 0.22 3.74 5.24
CA ILE A 89 0.60 3.65 6.65
C ILE A 89 -0.08 2.41 7.22
N PHE A 90 0.72 1.51 7.78
CA PHE A 90 0.24 0.28 8.39
C PHE A 90 0.59 0.23 9.86
N LYS A 91 -0.38 -0.20 10.68
CA LYS A 91 -0.11 -0.55 12.06
C LYS A 91 -0.05 -2.07 12.14
N VAL A 92 1.03 -2.59 12.71
CA VAL A 92 1.28 -4.03 12.82
C VAL A 92 1.43 -4.38 14.29
N GLU A 93 0.62 -5.32 14.76
CA GLU A 93 0.67 -5.82 16.13
C GLU A 93 0.71 -7.35 16.10
N ASP A 94 1.63 -7.94 16.85
CA ASP A 94 1.79 -9.41 16.95
C ASP A 94 1.88 -10.09 15.56
N GLY A 95 2.62 -9.47 14.65
CA GLY A 95 2.84 -10.00 13.31
C GLY A 95 1.66 -9.84 12.36
N LYS A 96 0.65 -9.05 12.71
CA LYS A 96 -0.55 -8.87 11.90
C LYS A 96 -0.85 -7.40 11.66
N VAL A 97 -1.32 -7.09 10.47
CA VAL A 97 -1.81 -5.74 10.14
C VAL A 97 -3.17 -5.55 10.84
N VAL A 98 -3.26 -4.53 11.66
CA VAL A 98 -4.47 -4.24 12.43
C VAL A 98 -5.17 -2.98 11.94
N GLU A 99 -4.46 -2.09 11.25
CA GLU A 99 -5.01 -0.80 10.81
C GLU A 99 -4.21 -0.24 9.64
N HIS A 100 -4.89 0.47 8.74
CA HIS A 100 -4.28 1.05 7.55
C HIS A 100 -4.85 2.42 7.25
N TRP A 101 -3.96 3.35 6.94
CA TRP A 101 -4.27 4.69 6.41
C TRP A 101 -3.53 4.88 5.10
N ASP A 102 -4.01 5.78 4.25
CA ASP A 102 -3.22 6.24 3.12
C ASP A 102 -3.51 7.70 2.79
N VAL A 103 -2.57 8.30 2.08
CA VAL A 103 -2.72 9.62 1.49
C VAL A 103 -2.29 9.49 0.04
N MET A 104 -3.16 9.82 -0.88
CA MET A 104 -2.91 9.67 -2.31
C MET A 104 -3.02 11.00 -3.03
N GLN A 105 -2.17 11.18 -4.04
CA GLN A 105 -2.15 12.38 -4.86
C GLN A 105 -1.94 11.97 -6.31
N GLU A 106 -2.69 12.59 -7.23
CA GLU A 106 -2.48 12.36 -8.66
C GLU A 106 -1.09 12.85 -9.06
N GLU A 107 -0.38 12.04 -9.83
CA GLU A 107 0.98 12.35 -10.23
C GLU A 107 0.99 13.42 -11.32
N VAL A 108 1.84 14.43 -11.12
CA VAL A 108 2.21 15.41 -12.14
C VAL A 108 3.56 14.96 -12.70
N PRO A 109 3.70 14.82 -14.03
CA PRO A 109 4.99 14.45 -14.62
C PRO A 109 6.10 15.44 -14.25
N ALA A 110 7.33 14.95 -14.12
CA ALA A 110 8.46 15.76 -13.66
C ALA A 110 8.68 17.02 -14.51
N ASP A 111 8.47 16.92 -15.82
CA ASP A 111 8.63 18.07 -16.74
C ASP A 111 7.54 19.13 -16.58
N LYS A 112 6.50 18.84 -15.80
CA LYS A 112 5.39 19.77 -15.54
C LYS A 112 5.30 20.20 -14.08
N THR A 113 6.14 19.66 -13.20
CA THR A 113 6.19 20.16 -11.82
C THR A 113 6.90 21.50 -11.75
N ALA A 114 6.58 22.30 -10.76
CA ALA A 114 7.18 23.63 -10.59
C ALA A 114 8.70 23.56 -10.39
N SER A 115 9.17 22.51 -9.72
CA SER A 115 10.60 22.33 -9.42
C SER A 115 11.36 21.56 -10.50
N GLY A 116 10.65 20.87 -11.40
CA GLY A 116 11.24 19.94 -12.35
C GLY A 116 11.60 18.59 -11.73
N ASN A 117 11.26 18.37 -10.47
CA ASN A 117 11.56 17.12 -9.78
C ASN A 117 10.35 16.17 -9.80
N PRO A 118 10.58 14.85 -9.90
CA PRO A 118 9.49 13.88 -9.82
C PRO A 118 8.88 13.81 -8.42
N MET A 119 7.59 13.51 -8.37
CA MET A 119 6.89 13.34 -7.10
C MET A 119 7.28 12.04 -6.40
N PHE A 120 7.68 11.02 -7.15
CA PHE A 120 8.05 9.71 -6.63
C PHE A 120 9.52 9.43 -6.94
N SER A 121 10.23 8.87 -5.96
CA SER A 121 11.61 8.42 -6.10
C SER A 121 11.75 7.00 -5.58
N GLN A 122 12.45 6.17 -6.33
CA GLN A 122 12.84 4.87 -5.83
C GLN A 122 13.93 5.05 -4.76
N ALA A 123 13.83 4.26 -3.70
CA ALA A 123 14.79 4.34 -2.60
C ALA A 123 16.15 3.75 -2.98
#